data_82923a6322ad261ae16ae20ad9c4b6d5
#
_entry.id   82923a6322ad261ae16ae20ad9c4b6d5
#
_cell.length_a   1.000
_cell.length_b   1.000
_cell.length_c   1.000
_cell.angle_alpha   90.00
_cell.angle_beta   90.00
_cell.angle_gamma   90.00
#
_symmetry.space_group_name_H-M   'P 1'
#
loop_
_entity.id
_entity.type
_entity.pdbx_description
1 polymer ?
#
loop_
_entity_poly.entity_id
_entity_poly.type
_entity_poly.pdbx_seq_one_letter_code
_entity_poly.pdbx_strand_id
1 'polypeptide(L)'
;DVNFSKADSLVNDKNSLYEAFYNPSESAYDNFKTLRQKLDLDYGKNTTAKGHALESLILAIFNEIKYVRGTNDIKTQTNQFDCTLLCGVNTIYLSVFNYLAPCFIIECKNEKKKPDNNYTNKLESIMDTNNAQFGIVFGRKDATSTCFTISREHYLTKKDTPQQQIVITCYDKDLEYIIDKKVNL
;
A
#
# COMPACT_ATOMS: atom_id res chain seq x y z
N ASP A 1 0.44 -39.19 -0.69
CA ASP A 1 -0.56 -38.67 -1.65
C ASP A 1 -0.86 -37.21 -1.31
N VAL A 2 -0.38 -36.30 -2.13
CA VAL A 2 -0.78 -34.90 -2.06
C VAL A 2 -2.26 -34.85 -2.43
N ASN A 3 -3.07 -34.39 -1.51
CA ASN A 3 -4.52 -34.32 -1.75
C ASN A 3 -4.82 -33.18 -2.73
N PHE A 4 -4.70 -33.46 -4.03
CA PHE A 4 -4.94 -32.52 -5.12
C PHE A 4 -6.35 -31.89 -5.06
N SER A 5 -7.35 -32.59 -4.51
CA SER A 5 -8.69 -32.02 -4.35
C SER A 5 -8.73 -30.85 -3.35
N LYS A 6 -7.84 -30.87 -2.35
CA LYS A 6 -7.72 -29.78 -1.37
C LYS A 6 -6.94 -28.58 -1.96
N ALA A 7 -5.97 -28.84 -2.82
CA ALA A 7 -5.27 -27.81 -3.58
C ALA A 7 -6.20 -27.14 -4.61
N ASP A 8 -7.01 -27.94 -5.32
CA ASP A 8 -8.00 -27.44 -6.27
C ASP A 8 -9.08 -26.56 -5.59
N SER A 9 -9.55 -26.94 -4.41
CA SER A 9 -10.54 -26.13 -3.68
C SER A 9 -9.92 -24.80 -3.22
N LEU A 10 -8.66 -24.78 -2.81
CA LEU A 10 -7.94 -23.56 -2.42
C LEU A 10 -7.68 -22.63 -3.62
N VAL A 11 -7.43 -23.18 -4.81
CA VAL A 11 -7.19 -22.40 -6.03
C VAL A 11 -8.49 -21.86 -6.62
N ASN A 12 -9.59 -22.59 -6.45
CA ASN A 12 -10.92 -22.20 -6.97
C ASN A 12 -11.73 -21.32 -6.01
N ASP A 13 -11.40 -21.35 -4.71
CA ASP A 13 -11.97 -20.42 -3.72
C ASP A 13 -11.02 -19.23 -3.52
N LYS A 14 -11.28 -18.18 -4.30
CA LYS A 14 -10.49 -16.93 -4.21
C LYS A 14 -10.45 -16.36 -2.78
N ASN A 15 -11.55 -16.49 -2.03
CA ASN A 15 -11.62 -15.96 -0.66
C ASN A 15 -10.67 -16.71 0.27
N SER A 16 -10.64 -18.04 0.22
CA SER A 16 -9.70 -18.85 1.02
C SER A 16 -8.23 -18.54 0.69
N LEU A 17 -7.94 -18.23 -0.58
CA LEU A 17 -6.58 -17.89 -0.98
C LEU A 17 -6.17 -16.53 -0.38
N TYR A 18 -7.02 -15.52 -0.47
CA TYR A 18 -6.75 -14.20 0.10
C TYR A 18 -6.65 -14.26 1.63
N GLU A 19 -7.53 -14.98 2.31
CA GLU A 19 -7.47 -15.20 3.75
C GLU A 19 -6.18 -15.93 4.18
N ALA A 20 -5.61 -16.78 3.35
CA ALA A 20 -4.33 -17.42 3.63
C ALA A 20 -3.15 -16.43 3.62
N PHE A 21 -3.27 -15.29 2.92
CA PHE A 21 -2.23 -14.28 2.82
C PHE A 21 -2.49 -13.04 3.69
N TYR A 22 -3.74 -12.72 3.98
CA TYR A 22 -4.13 -11.61 4.82
C TYR A 22 -5.24 -12.03 5.78
N ASN A 23 -4.85 -12.35 6.99
CA ASN A 23 -5.78 -12.73 8.07
C ASN A 23 -5.27 -12.17 9.41
N PRO A 24 -5.39 -10.85 9.61
CA PRO A 24 -4.96 -10.21 10.85
C PRO A 24 -5.70 -10.76 12.07
N SER A 25 -4.98 -10.91 13.19
CA SER A 25 -5.57 -11.30 14.46
C SER A 25 -6.47 -10.19 15.03
N GLU A 26 -7.33 -10.51 15.97
CA GLU A 26 -8.13 -9.50 16.70
C GLU A 26 -7.23 -8.43 17.34
N SER A 27 -6.10 -8.83 17.92
CA SER A 27 -5.13 -7.89 18.49
C SER A 27 -4.50 -6.98 17.45
N ALA A 28 -4.31 -7.43 16.20
CA ALA A 28 -3.86 -6.58 15.10
C ALA A 28 -4.92 -5.54 14.74
N TYR A 29 -6.19 -5.92 14.65
CA TYR A 29 -7.28 -4.97 14.42
C TYR A 29 -7.44 -3.94 15.55
N ASP A 30 -7.25 -4.32 16.79
CA ASP A 30 -7.27 -3.38 17.93
C ASP A 30 -6.07 -2.41 17.86
N ASN A 31 -4.91 -2.88 17.41
CA ASN A 31 -3.78 -2.02 17.12
C ASN A 31 -4.08 -1.04 15.97
N PHE A 32 -4.70 -1.50 14.87
CA PHE A 32 -5.10 -0.62 13.76
C PHE A 32 -6.04 0.49 14.25
N LYS A 33 -7.05 0.16 15.05
CA LYS A 33 -7.97 1.15 15.64
C LYS A 33 -7.22 2.17 16.48
N THR A 34 -6.29 1.71 17.31
CA THR A 34 -5.46 2.57 18.16
C THR A 34 -4.59 3.52 17.33
N LEU A 35 -3.95 3.01 16.28
CA LEU A 35 -3.14 3.81 15.36
C LEU A 35 -4.02 4.78 14.54
N ARG A 36 -5.21 4.35 14.13
CA ARG A 36 -6.16 5.22 13.42
C ARG A 36 -6.56 6.44 14.25
N GLN A 37 -6.82 6.25 15.55
CA GLN A 37 -7.14 7.36 16.47
C GLN A 37 -6.00 8.39 16.55
N LYS A 38 -4.75 7.96 16.43
CA LYS A 38 -3.60 8.88 16.42
C LYS A 38 -3.60 9.84 15.23
N LEU A 39 -4.24 9.50 14.11
CA LEU A 39 -4.29 10.39 12.95
C LEU A 39 -5.05 11.68 13.23
N ASP A 40 -5.96 11.68 14.18
CA ASP A 40 -6.83 12.81 14.51
C ASP A 40 -6.34 13.63 15.71
N LEU A 41 -5.18 13.25 16.29
CA LEU A 41 -4.56 14.02 17.36
C LEU A 41 -4.05 15.38 16.85
N ASP A 42 -4.03 16.35 17.75
CA ASP A 42 -3.39 17.64 17.48
C ASP A 42 -1.87 17.53 17.68
N TYR A 43 -1.14 17.55 16.60
CA TYR A 43 0.32 17.54 16.60
C TYR A 43 0.95 18.95 16.64
N GLY A 44 0.13 20.01 16.68
CA GLY A 44 0.61 21.38 16.64
C GLY A 44 1.55 21.62 15.44
N LYS A 45 2.77 22.07 15.71
CA LYS A 45 3.79 22.33 14.68
C LYS A 45 4.65 21.10 14.34
N ASN A 46 4.43 19.94 14.99
CA ASN A 46 5.22 18.75 14.75
C ASN A 46 4.70 17.96 13.53
N THR A 47 5.05 18.46 12.35
CA THR A 47 4.64 17.83 11.07
C THR A 47 5.22 16.45 10.86
N THR A 48 6.42 16.18 11.40
CA THR A 48 7.08 14.87 11.33
C THR A 48 6.30 13.82 12.11
N ALA A 49 5.96 14.08 13.38
CA ALA A 49 5.16 13.16 14.18
C ALA A 49 3.78 12.90 13.54
N LYS A 50 3.20 13.93 12.92
CA LYS A 50 1.95 13.82 12.18
C LYS A 50 2.07 12.91 10.96
N GLY A 51 3.15 13.01 10.19
CA GLY A 51 3.44 12.11 9.06
C GLY A 51 3.59 10.67 9.53
N HIS A 52 4.47 10.44 10.50
CA HIS A 52 4.73 9.12 11.07
C HIS A 52 3.48 8.42 11.64
N ALA A 53 2.46 9.15 12.08
CA ALA A 53 1.22 8.53 12.54
C ALA A 53 0.52 7.75 11.42
N LEU A 54 0.44 8.30 10.20
CA LEU A 54 -0.16 7.61 9.05
C LEU A 54 0.74 6.47 8.57
N GLU A 55 2.04 6.70 8.44
CA GLU A 55 3.01 5.68 8.06
C GLU A 55 2.94 4.46 8.99
N SER A 56 2.85 4.70 10.30
CA SER A 56 2.75 3.62 11.30
C SER A 56 1.47 2.79 11.13
N LEU A 57 0.35 3.42 10.82
CA LEU A 57 -0.91 2.69 10.55
C LEU A 57 -0.80 1.87 9.27
N ILE A 58 -0.30 2.46 8.19
CA ILE A 58 -0.12 1.78 6.91
C ILE A 58 0.81 0.58 7.07
N LEU A 59 1.97 0.76 7.72
CA LEU A 59 2.90 -0.34 7.97
C LEU A 59 2.29 -1.44 8.85
N ALA A 60 1.52 -1.09 9.87
CA ALA A 60 0.84 -2.09 10.70
C ALA A 60 -0.12 -2.94 9.86
N ILE A 61 -0.92 -2.32 8.97
CA ILE A 61 -1.87 -3.03 8.11
C ILE A 61 -1.15 -3.92 7.09
N PHE A 62 -0.18 -3.37 6.36
CA PHE A 62 0.49 -4.11 5.30
C PHE A 62 1.46 -5.19 5.80
N ASN A 63 2.01 -5.06 7.00
CA ASN A 63 2.85 -6.09 7.62
C ASN A 63 2.08 -7.35 8.03
N GLU A 64 0.75 -7.30 8.06
CA GLU A 64 -0.09 -8.48 8.24
C GLU A 64 -0.21 -9.32 6.95
N ILE A 65 0.19 -8.78 5.79
CA ILE A 65 0.28 -9.56 4.56
C ILE A 65 1.44 -10.54 4.70
N LYS A 66 1.13 -11.82 4.59
CA LYS A 66 2.14 -12.89 4.69
C LYS A 66 3.22 -12.72 3.61
N TYR A 67 4.48 -12.80 4.02
CA TYR A 67 5.67 -12.61 3.19
C TYR A 67 5.88 -11.17 2.68
N VAL A 68 5.14 -10.18 3.17
CA VAL A 68 5.42 -8.77 2.95
C VAL A 68 6.05 -8.17 4.21
N ARG A 69 7.03 -7.30 4.05
CA ARG A 69 7.65 -6.56 5.14
C ARG A 69 7.84 -5.12 4.73
N GLY A 70 7.24 -4.24 5.51
CA GLY A 70 7.34 -2.81 5.35
C GLY A 70 8.37 -2.17 6.27
N THR A 71 8.96 -1.11 5.80
CA THR A 71 9.83 -0.21 6.55
C THR A 71 9.54 1.22 6.14
N ASN A 72 9.75 2.15 7.05
CA ASN A 72 9.63 3.59 6.83
C ASN A 72 10.98 4.29 6.88
N ASP A 73 10.99 5.57 6.57
CA ASP A 73 12.16 6.46 6.64
C ASP A 73 13.37 5.97 5.84
N ILE A 74 13.16 5.33 4.72
CA ILE A 74 14.28 5.01 3.84
C ILE A 74 14.75 6.30 3.17
N LYS A 75 15.92 6.74 3.56
CA LYS A 75 16.62 7.87 2.94
C LYS A 75 17.66 7.34 1.97
N THR A 76 17.52 7.69 0.71
CA THR A 76 18.58 7.55 -0.27
C THR A 76 19.30 8.90 -0.44
N GLN A 77 20.37 8.95 -1.21
CA GLN A 77 21.07 10.21 -1.49
C GLN A 77 20.19 11.26 -2.16
N THR A 78 19.17 10.84 -2.88
CA THR A 78 18.32 11.71 -3.71
C THR A 78 16.87 11.77 -3.29
N ASN A 79 16.36 10.79 -2.53
CA ASN A 79 14.95 10.66 -2.22
C ASN A 79 14.71 10.18 -0.78
N GLN A 80 13.58 10.60 -0.23
CA GLN A 80 13.04 10.07 1.01
C GLN A 80 11.71 9.39 0.69
N PHE A 81 11.54 8.14 1.14
CA PHE A 81 10.31 7.35 1.02
C PHE A 81 9.59 7.32 2.35
N ASP A 82 8.27 7.44 2.31
CA ASP A 82 7.48 7.31 3.52
C ASP A 82 7.41 5.83 3.94
N CYS A 83 7.01 4.94 3.03
CA CYS A 83 7.01 3.50 3.28
C CYS A 83 7.46 2.72 2.04
N THR A 84 8.30 1.69 2.25
CA THR A 84 8.64 0.68 1.25
C THR A 84 8.27 -0.69 1.77
N LEU A 85 7.60 -1.48 0.94
CA LEU A 85 7.17 -2.83 1.27
C LEU A 85 7.88 -3.84 0.35
N LEU A 86 8.63 -4.73 0.97
CA LEU A 86 9.37 -5.79 0.28
C LEU A 86 8.53 -7.05 0.22
N CYS A 87 8.44 -7.64 -0.95
CA CYS A 87 7.74 -8.90 -1.20
C CYS A 87 8.72 -10.06 -1.18
N GLY A 88 8.48 -11.05 -0.32
CA GLY A 88 9.28 -12.27 -0.27
C GLY A 88 9.02 -13.17 -1.49
N VAL A 89 9.95 -14.07 -1.79
CA VAL A 89 9.87 -14.98 -2.96
C VAL A 89 8.59 -15.81 -3.01
N ASN A 90 7.97 -16.09 -1.88
CA ASN A 90 6.74 -16.88 -1.82
C ASN A 90 5.49 -16.10 -2.30
N THR A 91 5.60 -14.79 -2.52
CA THR A 91 4.49 -13.98 -3.05
C THR A 91 4.23 -14.24 -4.54
N ILE A 92 5.17 -14.84 -5.26
CA ILE A 92 5.04 -15.14 -6.70
C ILE A 92 3.86 -16.05 -7.05
N TYR A 93 3.33 -16.77 -6.08
CA TYR A 93 2.19 -17.68 -6.29
C TYR A 93 0.84 -16.96 -6.40
N LEU A 94 0.80 -15.67 -6.09
CA LEU A 94 -0.39 -14.83 -6.27
C LEU A 94 -0.16 -13.87 -7.42
N SER A 95 -1.04 -13.91 -8.41
CA SER A 95 -0.91 -13.07 -9.61
C SER A 95 -0.86 -11.57 -9.32
N VAL A 96 -1.52 -11.11 -8.25
CA VAL A 96 -1.45 -9.71 -7.83
C VAL A 96 -0.03 -9.27 -7.48
N PHE A 97 0.78 -10.17 -6.93
CA PHE A 97 2.17 -9.87 -6.58
C PHE A 97 3.10 -9.78 -7.78
N ASN A 98 2.68 -10.18 -8.98
CA ASN A 98 3.47 -9.98 -10.20
C ASN A 98 3.74 -8.49 -10.47
N TYR A 99 2.85 -7.60 -9.98
CA TYR A 99 3.00 -6.16 -10.07
C TYR A 99 3.59 -5.53 -8.80
N LEU A 100 3.48 -6.20 -7.66
CA LEU A 100 3.95 -5.70 -6.37
C LEU A 100 5.42 -6.08 -6.09
N ALA A 101 5.87 -7.22 -6.63
CA ALA A 101 7.23 -7.72 -6.41
C ALA A 101 8.26 -7.00 -7.31
N PRO A 102 9.52 -6.81 -6.89
CA PRO A 102 10.05 -7.22 -5.58
C PRO A 102 9.67 -6.27 -4.44
N CYS A 103 9.24 -5.06 -4.76
CA CYS A 103 8.80 -4.09 -3.77
C CYS A 103 7.75 -3.15 -4.35
N PHE A 104 6.98 -2.55 -3.48
CA PHE A 104 6.11 -1.43 -3.82
C PHE A 104 6.28 -0.29 -2.81
N ILE A 105 5.93 0.90 -3.23
CA ILE A 105 6.21 2.13 -2.50
C ILE A 105 4.91 2.83 -2.15
N ILE A 106 4.83 3.35 -0.93
CA ILE A 106 3.66 4.11 -0.47
C ILE A 106 4.12 5.51 -0.06
N GLU A 107 3.48 6.51 -0.61
CA GLU A 107 3.60 7.92 -0.22
C GLU A 107 2.41 8.26 0.68
N CYS A 108 2.69 8.69 1.91
CA CYS A 108 1.69 8.97 2.95
C CYS A 108 1.48 10.47 3.13
N LYS A 109 0.24 10.94 3.05
CA LYS A 109 -0.11 12.37 3.23
C LYS A 109 -1.14 12.55 4.33
N ASN A 110 -0.65 12.73 5.57
CA ASN A 110 -1.50 13.04 6.72
C ASN A 110 -1.87 14.53 6.76
N GLU A 111 -2.53 14.99 5.71
CA GLU A 111 -2.94 16.38 5.54
C GLU A 111 -4.44 16.50 5.29
N LYS A 112 -5.03 17.65 5.64
CA LYS A 112 -6.44 17.95 5.34
C LYS A 112 -6.69 18.24 3.86
N LYS A 113 -5.63 18.53 3.09
CA LYS A 113 -5.71 18.77 1.65
C LYS A 113 -5.85 17.45 0.90
N LYS A 114 -6.57 17.44 -0.22
CA LYS A 114 -6.61 16.30 -1.14
C LYS A 114 -5.26 16.13 -1.81
N PRO A 115 -4.73 14.89 -1.94
CA PRO A 115 -3.58 14.65 -2.80
C PRO A 115 -3.85 15.12 -4.23
N ASP A 116 -2.87 15.78 -4.81
CA ASP A 116 -2.90 16.24 -6.19
C ASP A 116 -1.82 15.53 -7.04
N ASN A 117 -1.77 15.82 -8.33
CA ASN A 117 -0.85 15.19 -9.27
C ASN A 117 0.64 15.32 -8.92
N ASN A 118 1.03 16.29 -8.08
CA ASN A 118 2.43 16.41 -7.66
C ASN A 118 2.87 15.19 -6.85
N TYR A 119 1.97 14.62 -6.04
CA TYR A 119 2.27 13.42 -5.26
C TYR A 119 2.39 12.18 -6.15
N THR A 120 1.54 12.06 -7.18
CA THR A 120 1.63 11.00 -8.17
C THR A 120 2.95 11.07 -8.93
N ASN A 121 3.30 12.24 -9.48
CA ASN A 121 4.54 12.45 -10.22
C ASN A 121 5.78 12.18 -9.34
N LYS A 122 5.76 12.64 -8.08
CA LYS A 122 6.82 12.35 -7.10
C LYS A 122 6.97 10.86 -6.90
N LEU A 123 5.87 10.16 -6.63
CA LEU A 123 5.88 8.71 -6.38
C LEU A 123 6.41 7.94 -7.60
N GLU A 124 5.98 8.27 -8.80
CA GLU A 124 6.46 7.62 -10.02
C GLU A 124 7.96 7.83 -10.26
N SER A 125 8.47 9.04 -10.01
CA SER A 125 9.92 9.30 -10.07
C SER A 125 10.70 8.45 -9.06
N ILE A 126 10.14 8.24 -7.89
CA ILE A 126 10.70 7.38 -6.86
C ILE A 126 10.67 5.91 -7.31
N MET A 127 9.56 5.48 -7.90
CA MET A 127 9.39 4.12 -8.42
C MET A 127 10.37 3.82 -9.55
N ASP A 128 10.59 4.76 -10.46
CA ASP A 128 11.59 4.65 -11.54
C ASP A 128 13.00 4.41 -10.96
N THR A 129 13.38 5.19 -9.95
CA THR A 129 14.70 5.09 -9.32
C THR A 129 14.91 3.75 -8.59
N ASN A 130 13.84 3.14 -8.10
CA ASN A 130 13.89 1.92 -7.28
C ASN A 130 13.41 0.67 -8.03
N ASN A 131 13.14 0.79 -9.32
CA ASN A 131 12.62 -0.30 -10.14
C ASN A 131 11.33 -0.93 -9.56
N ALA A 132 10.48 -0.11 -8.95
CA ALA A 132 9.19 -0.52 -8.43
C ALA A 132 8.11 -0.32 -9.49
N GLN A 133 7.21 -1.31 -9.65
CA GLN A 133 6.14 -1.26 -10.63
C GLN A 133 4.80 -0.84 -10.04
N PHE A 134 4.69 -0.84 -8.71
CA PHE A 134 3.45 -0.50 -8.01
C PHE A 134 3.68 0.55 -6.93
N GLY A 135 2.78 1.51 -6.84
CA GLY A 135 2.80 2.55 -5.85
C GLY A 135 1.42 2.94 -5.35
N ILE A 136 1.34 3.42 -4.12
CA ILE A 136 0.10 3.89 -3.49
C ILE A 136 0.32 5.30 -2.94
N VAL A 137 -0.57 6.22 -3.26
CA VAL A 137 -0.68 7.50 -2.57
C VAL A 137 -1.79 7.39 -1.53
N PHE A 138 -1.43 7.39 -0.25
CA PHE A 138 -2.39 7.42 0.84
C PHE A 138 -2.60 8.85 1.35
N GLY A 139 -3.84 9.33 1.29
CA GLY A 139 -4.26 10.62 1.81
C GLY A 139 -5.30 10.51 2.92
N ARG A 140 -5.57 11.63 3.63
CA ARG A 140 -6.71 11.73 4.55
C ARG A 140 -8.03 11.95 3.80
N LYS A 141 -7.96 12.37 2.56
CA LYS A 141 -9.09 12.62 1.66
C LYS A 141 -8.83 11.98 0.32
N ASP A 142 -9.91 11.64 -0.34
CA ASP A 142 -9.88 11.18 -1.73
C ASP A 142 -9.06 12.14 -2.60
N ALA A 143 -8.24 11.57 -3.45
CA ALA A 143 -7.37 12.35 -4.34
C ALA A 143 -8.18 13.19 -5.34
N THR A 144 -7.52 14.16 -5.95
CA THR A 144 -8.13 14.91 -7.06
C THR A 144 -8.24 14.03 -8.31
N SER A 145 -9.19 14.32 -9.18
CA SER A 145 -9.34 13.62 -10.47
C SER A 145 -8.06 13.67 -11.33
N THR A 146 -7.25 14.72 -11.16
CA THR A 146 -5.97 14.85 -11.87
C THR A 146 -4.94 13.78 -11.49
N CYS A 147 -4.93 13.30 -10.23
CA CYS A 147 -4.10 12.17 -9.83
C CYS A 147 -4.42 10.93 -10.68
N PHE A 148 -5.70 10.58 -10.77
CA PHE A 148 -6.14 9.42 -11.55
C PHE A 148 -5.83 9.58 -13.03
N THR A 149 -6.08 10.75 -13.60
CA THR A 149 -5.80 11.02 -15.03
C THR A 149 -4.33 10.84 -15.34
N ILE A 150 -3.44 11.40 -14.53
CA ILE A 150 -1.99 11.31 -14.74
C ILE A 150 -1.49 9.88 -14.55
N SER A 151 -1.89 9.19 -13.49
CA SER A 151 -1.53 7.78 -13.28
C SER A 151 -1.97 6.90 -14.47
N ARG A 152 -3.18 7.14 -14.99
CA ARG A 152 -3.67 6.43 -16.17
C ARG A 152 -2.85 6.75 -17.43
N GLU A 153 -2.51 8.00 -17.65
CA GLU A 153 -1.70 8.43 -18.80
C GLU A 153 -0.31 7.78 -18.74
N HIS A 154 0.35 7.81 -17.59
CA HIS A 154 1.66 7.19 -17.40
C HIS A 154 1.59 5.66 -17.57
N TYR A 155 0.57 5.02 -17.01
CA TYR A 155 0.35 3.58 -17.23
C TYR A 155 0.21 3.27 -18.72
N LEU A 156 -0.61 4.01 -19.46
CA LEU A 156 -0.82 3.78 -20.89
C LEU A 156 0.43 4.07 -21.73
N THR A 157 1.21 5.08 -21.37
CA THR A 157 2.45 5.44 -22.07
C THR A 157 3.53 4.37 -21.89
N LYS A 158 3.61 3.77 -20.69
CA LYS A 158 4.60 2.74 -20.35
C LYS A 158 4.05 1.30 -20.50
N LYS A 159 2.80 1.15 -20.96
CA LYS A 159 2.15 -0.15 -21.11
C LYS A 159 2.98 -1.10 -21.96
N ASP A 160 3.04 -2.35 -21.53
CA ASP A 160 3.78 -3.42 -22.21
C ASP A 160 5.31 -3.19 -22.27
N THR A 161 5.83 -2.27 -21.45
CA THR A 161 7.27 -2.06 -21.28
C THR A 161 7.74 -2.55 -19.91
N PRO A 162 9.03 -2.84 -19.71
CA PRO A 162 9.59 -3.16 -18.40
C PRO A 162 9.43 -2.03 -17.37
N GLN A 163 9.18 -0.81 -17.81
CA GLN A 163 8.97 0.39 -16.99
C GLN A 163 7.50 0.65 -16.68
N GLN A 164 6.60 -0.27 -17.02
CA GLN A 164 5.19 -0.13 -16.69
C GLN A 164 4.98 0.04 -15.19
N GLN A 165 4.25 1.08 -14.84
CA GLN A 165 3.97 1.42 -13.45
C GLN A 165 2.47 1.58 -13.23
N ILE A 166 2.02 1.15 -12.07
CA ILE A 166 0.64 1.32 -11.61
C ILE A 166 0.68 2.13 -10.32
N VAL A 167 0.02 3.27 -10.32
CA VAL A 167 -0.19 4.07 -9.11
C VAL A 167 -1.67 4.15 -8.82
N ILE A 168 -2.04 3.78 -7.59
CA ILE A 168 -3.39 3.93 -7.07
C ILE A 168 -3.43 4.95 -5.95
N THR A 169 -4.61 5.48 -5.66
CA THR A 169 -4.84 6.38 -4.55
C THR A 169 -5.79 5.73 -3.56
N CYS A 170 -5.48 5.85 -2.27
CA CYS A 170 -6.31 5.39 -1.16
C CYS A 170 -6.47 6.51 -0.14
N TYR A 171 -7.50 6.44 0.70
CA TYR A 171 -7.77 7.45 1.70
C TYR A 171 -8.44 6.88 2.96
N ASP A 172 -8.81 7.74 3.90
CA ASP A 172 -9.35 7.35 5.21
C ASP A 172 -10.49 6.32 5.13
N LYS A 173 -11.38 6.45 4.14
CA LYS A 173 -12.52 5.55 3.99
C LYS A 173 -12.09 4.12 3.64
N ASP A 174 -11.04 3.97 2.84
CA ASP A 174 -10.48 2.65 2.49
C ASP A 174 -9.86 2.02 3.73
N LEU A 175 -9.12 2.80 4.53
CA LEU A 175 -8.58 2.34 5.82
C LEU A 175 -9.68 1.93 6.80
N GLU A 176 -10.77 2.70 6.88
CA GLU A 176 -11.92 2.37 7.73
C GLU A 176 -12.56 1.04 7.31
N TYR A 177 -12.70 0.78 6.01
CA TYR A 177 -13.23 -0.51 5.54
C TYR A 177 -12.34 -1.69 5.91
N ILE A 178 -11.01 -1.52 5.84
CA ILE A 178 -10.06 -2.56 6.28
C ILE A 178 -10.15 -2.77 7.79
N ILE A 179 -10.10 -1.70 8.58
CA ILE A 179 -10.12 -1.73 10.05
C ILE A 179 -11.45 -2.31 10.58
N ASP A 180 -12.57 -2.02 9.92
CA ASP A 180 -13.89 -2.54 10.26
C ASP A 180 -14.14 -3.96 9.69
N LYS A 181 -13.14 -4.59 9.09
CA LYS A 181 -13.22 -5.92 8.47
C LYS A 181 -14.27 -6.04 7.36
N LYS A 182 -14.59 -4.93 6.69
CA LYS A 182 -15.57 -4.91 5.59
C LYS A 182 -14.97 -5.34 4.27
N VAL A 183 -13.66 -5.20 4.11
CA VAL A 183 -12.90 -5.63 2.94
C VAL A 183 -11.58 -6.25 3.39
N ASN A 184 -11.08 -7.18 2.60
CA ASN A 184 -9.70 -7.67 2.69
C ASN A 184 -8.78 -6.72 1.90
N LEU A 185 -7.54 -6.59 2.38
CA LEU A 185 -6.53 -5.78 1.73
C LEU A 185 -6.07 -6.41 0.40
#